data_863ab66d1e6d4bd09395e08ed7de6550
#
_entry.id   863ab66d1e6d4bd09395e08ed7de6550
#
_cell.length_a   1.000
_cell.length_b   1.000
_cell.length_c   1.000
_cell.angle_alpha   90.00
_cell.angle_beta   90.00
_cell.angle_gamma   90.00
#
_symmetry.space_group_name_H-M   'P 1'
#
loop_
_entity.id
_entity.type
_entity.pdbx_description
1 polymer ?
#
loop_
_entity_poly.entity_id
_entity_poly.type
_entity_poly.pdbx_seq_one_letter_code
_entity_poly.pdbx_strand_id
1 'polypeptide(L)'
;VSLSGNASFEVSKDKEKPFIVHTSAAEITVLGTVFDVSADEKSTRLEVHSGKVNFAPANFPVSFICTREMHAQFDTQQSELVVSSPESSCTINKTENRFTFSNLALGEVCRILQQYYNQPVSLTENEKSIRLTSAFIDKNITEIIQIINLTLDTHIELN
;
A
#
# COMPACT_ATOMS: atom_id res chain seq x y z
N VAL A 1 -12.25 -4.42 17.22
CA VAL A 1 -13.46 -3.66 16.89
C VAL A 1 -13.86 -3.97 15.44
N SER A 2 -15.13 -4.22 15.22
CA SER A 2 -15.69 -4.40 13.88
C SER A 2 -16.45 -3.15 13.48
N LEU A 3 -16.26 -2.68 12.25
CA LEU A 3 -16.86 -1.45 11.76
C LEU A 3 -17.59 -1.67 10.44
N SER A 4 -18.82 -1.13 10.39
CA SER A 4 -19.58 -0.87 9.17
C SER A 4 -20.14 0.54 9.29
N GLY A 5 -19.89 1.39 8.30
CA GLY A 5 -20.21 2.81 8.33
C GLY A 5 -18.97 3.67 8.51
N ASN A 6 -19.16 4.89 8.99
CA ASN A 6 -18.09 5.87 9.15
C ASN A 6 -17.77 6.07 10.63
N ALA A 7 -16.47 6.14 10.95
CA ALA A 7 -16.03 6.44 12.31
C ALA A 7 -14.71 7.20 12.30
N SER A 8 -14.55 8.08 13.26
CA SER A 8 -13.29 8.74 13.56
C SER A 8 -12.71 8.16 14.84
N PHE A 9 -11.43 7.84 14.82
CA PHE A 9 -10.72 7.21 15.92
C PHE A 9 -9.60 8.11 16.43
N GLU A 10 -9.50 8.22 17.73
CA GLU A 10 -8.34 8.78 18.42
C GLU A 10 -7.86 7.72 19.40
N VAL A 11 -6.73 7.09 19.10
CA VAL A 11 -6.19 5.97 19.86
C VAL A 11 -4.92 6.42 20.57
N SER A 12 -4.88 6.26 21.90
CA SER A 12 -3.73 6.58 22.72
C SER A 12 -2.55 5.66 22.40
N LYS A 13 -1.34 6.21 22.45
CA LYS A 13 -0.11 5.44 22.18
C LYS A 13 0.07 4.33 23.21
N ASP A 14 0.04 3.08 22.75
CA ASP A 14 0.35 1.90 23.55
C ASP A 14 0.92 0.82 22.64
N LYS A 15 2.23 0.65 22.65
CA LYS A 15 2.94 -0.32 21.81
C LYS A 15 2.65 -1.77 22.20
N GLU A 16 2.21 -2.00 23.45
CA GLU A 16 1.93 -3.33 23.96
C GLU A 16 0.49 -3.80 23.63
N LYS A 17 -0.41 -2.86 23.30
CA LYS A 17 -1.80 -3.14 23.00
C LYS A 17 -2.22 -2.54 21.67
N PRO A 18 -2.00 -3.26 20.55
CA PRO A 18 -2.48 -2.80 19.25
C PRO A 18 -4.00 -2.67 19.24
N PHE A 19 -4.48 -1.58 18.67
CA PHE A 19 -5.92 -1.40 18.41
C PHE A 19 -6.21 -1.84 16.98
N ILE A 20 -7.14 -2.76 16.81
CA ILE A 20 -7.44 -3.37 15.52
C ILE A 20 -8.88 -3.07 15.13
N VAL A 21 -9.08 -2.53 13.93
CA VAL A 21 -10.39 -2.32 13.32
C VAL A 21 -10.57 -3.31 12.18
N HIS A 22 -11.60 -4.13 12.27
CA HIS A 22 -11.97 -5.06 11.21
C HIS A 22 -13.12 -4.50 10.39
N THR A 23 -12.97 -4.47 9.09
CA THR A 23 -14.06 -4.13 8.16
C THR A 23 -14.28 -5.32 7.22
N SER A 24 -15.30 -5.25 6.37
CA SER A 24 -15.54 -6.28 5.36
C SER A 24 -14.38 -6.42 4.36
N ALA A 25 -13.66 -5.32 4.12
CA ALA A 25 -12.64 -5.26 3.07
C ALA A 25 -11.20 -5.19 3.58
N ALA A 26 -10.97 -4.90 4.88
CA ALA A 26 -9.62 -4.67 5.38
C ALA A 26 -9.50 -4.89 6.89
N GLU A 27 -8.25 -5.07 7.33
CA GLU A 27 -7.86 -5.01 8.73
C GLU A 27 -6.93 -3.82 8.93
N ILE A 28 -7.24 -2.99 9.92
CA ILE A 28 -6.52 -1.77 10.23
C ILE A 28 -5.93 -1.89 11.62
N THR A 29 -4.61 -1.80 11.75
CA THR A 29 -3.90 -1.96 13.02
C THR A 29 -3.12 -0.70 13.36
N VAL A 30 -3.31 -0.20 14.59
CA VAL A 30 -2.66 1.03 15.06
C VAL A 30 -2.10 0.84 16.47
N LEU A 31 -1.06 1.62 16.80
CA LEU A 31 -0.44 1.66 18.13
C LEU A 31 -0.63 3.02 18.83
N GLY A 32 -1.30 3.96 18.20
CA GLY A 32 -1.55 5.30 18.72
C GLY A 32 -1.62 6.30 17.59
N THR A 33 -2.84 6.58 17.13
CA THR A 33 -3.08 7.34 15.91
C THR A 33 -4.39 8.09 15.97
N VAL A 34 -4.52 9.08 15.12
CA VAL A 34 -5.80 9.74 14.81
C VAL A 34 -6.11 9.46 13.34
N PHE A 35 -7.24 8.84 13.08
CA PHE A 35 -7.60 8.43 11.73
C PHE A 35 -9.11 8.27 11.56
N ASP A 36 -9.57 8.37 10.31
CA ASP A 36 -10.96 8.14 9.93
C ASP A 36 -11.07 6.90 9.05
N VAL A 37 -12.14 6.14 9.25
CA VAL A 37 -12.46 4.97 8.44
C VAL A 37 -13.90 5.07 7.95
N SER A 38 -14.09 4.81 6.68
CA SER A 38 -15.39 4.66 6.04
C SER A 38 -15.46 3.27 5.41
N ALA A 39 -16.42 2.47 5.84
CA ALA A 39 -16.54 1.08 5.40
C ALA A 39 -17.98 0.71 5.04
N ASP A 40 -18.16 0.05 3.90
CA ASP A 40 -19.40 -0.59 3.50
C ASP A 40 -19.15 -2.08 3.23
N GLU A 41 -20.12 -2.77 2.64
CA GLU A 41 -20.01 -4.21 2.36
C GLU A 41 -18.88 -4.58 1.39
N LYS A 42 -18.42 -3.63 0.57
CA LYS A 42 -17.52 -3.87 -0.56
C LYS A 42 -16.19 -3.14 -0.45
N SER A 43 -16.16 -2.03 0.28
CA SER A 43 -14.99 -1.16 0.28
C SER A 43 -14.68 -0.62 1.67
N THR A 44 -13.41 -0.27 1.87
CA THR A 44 -12.93 0.42 3.07
C THR A 44 -11.99 1.53 2.64
N ARG A 45 -12.23 2.72 3.21
CA ARG A 45 -11.38 3.90 3.01
C ARG A 45 -10.80 4.34 4.34
N LEU A 46 -9.51 4.64 4.34
CA LEU A 46 -8.75 5.14 5.47
C LEU A 46 -8.20 6.52 5.16
N GLU A 47 -8.27 7.42 6.12
CA GLU A 47 -7.56 8.71 6.11
C GLU A 47 -6.81 8.87 7.42
N VAL A 48 -5.51 9.15 7.36
CA VAL A 48 -4.64 9.27 8.54
C VAL A 48 -4.36 10.74 8.84
N HIS A 49 -4.63 11.15 10.07
CA HIS A 49 -4.37 12.52 10.54
C HIS A 49 -3.10 12.61 11.36
N SER A 50 -2.75 11.58 12.12
CA SER A 50 -1.47 11.51 12.84
C SER A 50 -1.11 10.06 13.17
N GLY A 51 0.19 9.78 13.33
CA GLY A 51 0.70 8.47 13.70
C GLY A 51 0.89 7.54 12.50
N LYS A 52 0.88 6.25 12.77
CA LYS A 52 1.09 5.20 11.76
C LYS A 52 -0.04 4.18 11.83
N VAL A 53 -0.55 3.82 10.66
CA VAL A 53 -1.64 2.85 10.51
C VAL A 53 -1.18 1.76 9.54
N ASN A 54 -1.28 0.50 9.95
CA ASN A 54 -1.09 -0.61 9.02
C ASN A 54 -2.44 -0.95 8.39
N PHE A 55 -2.52 -0.81 7.08
CA PHE A 55 -3.70 -1.13 6.28
C PHE A 55 -3.47 -2.43 5.51
N ALA A 56 -4.21 -3.48 5.86
CA ALA A 56 -4.09 -4.79 5.23
C ALA A 56 -5.41 -5.15 4.53
N PRO A 57 -5.48 -5.05 3.20
CA PRO A 57 -6.69 -5.44 2.47
C PRO A 57 -6.96 -6.94 2.59
N ALA A 58 -8.24 -7.31 2.65
CA ALA A 58 -8.67 -8.69 2.75
C ALA A 58 -8.30 -9.48 1.49
N ASN A 59 -7.70 -10.66 1.66
CA ASN A 59 -7.30 -11.55 0.57
C ASN A 59 -6.41 -10.86 -0.48
N PHE A 60 -5.53 -9.99 -0.02
CA PHE A 60 -4.63 -9.21 -0.87
C PHE A 60 -3.20 -9.34 -0.34
N PRO A 61 -2.20 -9.57 -1.20
CA PRO A 61 -0.86 -9.96 -0.75
C PRO A 61 0.01 -8.80 -0.25
N VAL A 62 -0.46 -7.55 -0.32
CA VAL A 62 0.32 -6.38 0.08
C VAL A 62 -0.39 -5.62 1.19
N SER A 63 0.35 -5.19 2.21
CA SER A 63 -0.12 -4.26 3.22
C SER A 63 0.69 -2.96 3.17
N PHE A 64 0.14 -1.89 3.74
CA PHE A 64 0.74 -0.57 3.69
C PHE A 64 0.78 0.07 5.08
N ILE A 65 1.90 0.75 5.37
CA ILE A 65 1.99 1.65 6.50
C ILE A 65 1.61 3.05 6.00
N CYS A 66 0.47 3.54 6.47
CA CYS A 66 -0.02 4.88 6.14
C CYS A 66 0.31 5.83 7.29
N THR A 67 0.82 7.00 6.94
CA THR A 67 1.16 8.07 7.87
C THR A 67 0.32 9.31 7.59
N ARG A 68 0.60 10.41 8.31
CA ARG A 68 -0.15 11.65 8.17
C ARG A 68 -0.37 12.07 6.71
N GLU A 69 -1.58 12.49 6.40
CA GLU A 69 -2.04 12.93 5.07
C GLU A 69 -2.12 11.84 4.01
N MET A 70 -1.89 10.58 4.40
CA MET A 70 -2.08 9.46 3.49
C MET A 70 -3.52 8.94 3.54
N HIS A 71 -3.92 8.41 2.38
CA HIS A 71 -5.22 7.77 2.19
C HIS A 71 -5.00 6.36 1.64
N ALA A 72 -5.82 5.41 2.07
CA ALA A 72 -5.87 4.08 1.49
C ALA A 72 -7.32 3.70 1.23
N GLN A 73 -7.56 3.02 0.11
CA GLN A 73 -8.90 2.53 -0.23
C GLN A 73 -8.78 1.17 -0.91
N PHE A 74 -9.59 0.23 -0.48
CA PHE A 74 -9.67 -1.08 -1.12
C PHE A 74 -11.11 -1.42 -1.45
N ASP A 75 -11.33 -1.83 -2.71
CA ASP A 75 -12.60 -2.32 -3.23
C ASP A 75 -12.49 -3.81 -3.52
N THR A 76 -13.30 -4.63 -2.82
CA THR A 76 -13.25 -6.08 -2.94
C THR A 76 -13.82 -6.59 -4.27
N GLN A 77 -14.79 -5.90 -4.87
CA GLN A 77 -15.39 -6.31 -6.14
C GLN A 77 -14.41 -6.15 -7.30
N GLN A 78 -13.69 -5.03 -7.33
CA GLN A 78 -12.71 -4.74 -8.37
C GLN A 78 -11.33 -5.29 -8.03
N SER A 79 -11.14 -5.71 -6.79
CA SER A 79 -9.83 -6.11 -6.25
C SER A 79 -8.78 -5.02 -6.47
N GLU A 80 -9.18 -3.77 -6.21
CA GLU A 80 -8.35 -2.60 -6.46
C GLU A 80 -7.99 -1.88 -5.17
N LEU A 81 -6.69 -1.69 -4.96
CA LEU A 81 -6.11 -0.96 -3.85
C LEU A 81 -5.51 0.34 -4.36
N VAL A 82 -5.88 1.45 -3.73
CA VAL A 82 -5.30 2.77 -4.00
C VAL A 82 -4.72 3.30 -2.70
N VAL A 83 -3.43 3.62 -2.71
CA VAL A 83 -2.75 4.28 -1.59
C VAL A 83 -2.12 5.56 -2.10
N SER A 84 -2.41 6.68 -1.45
CA SER A 84 -1.94 7.98 -1.90
C SER A 84 -1.43 8.83 -0.74
N SER A 85 -0.48 9.70 -1.06
CA SER A 85 -0.01 10.80 -0.23
C SER A 85 -0.15 12.09 -1.05
N PRO A 86 0.14 13.29 -0.48
CA PRO A 86 0.09 14.51 -1.28
C PRO A 86 1.00 14.51 -2.52
N GLU A 87 2.10 13.74 -2.48
CA GLU A 87 3.11 13.75 -3.55
C GLU A 87 3.14 12.51 -4.42
N SER A 88 2.61 11.39 -3.95
CA SER A 88 2.76 10.12 -4.64
C SER A 88 1.53 9.23 -4.49
N SER A 89 1.40 8.26 -5.39
CA SER A 89 0.32 7.28 -5.31
C SER A 89 0.72 5.93 -5.91
N CYS A 90 0.00 4.91 -5.45
CA CYS A 90 0.12 3.55 -5.96
C CYS A 90 -1.29 2.98 -6.13
N THR A 91 -1.58 2.43 -7.30
CA THR A 91 -2.82 1.70 -7.56
C THR A 91 -2.46 0.29 -8.01
N ILE A 92 -3.07 -0.71 -7.37
CA ILE A 92 -2.88 -2.11 -7.73
C ILE A 92 -4.26 -2.71 -7.99
N ASN A 93 -4.48 -3.19 -9.21
CA ASN A 93 -5.67 -3.96 -9.56
C ASN A 93 -5.26 -5.41 -9.79
N LYS A 94 -5.67 -6.29 -8.87
CA LYS A 94 -5.29 -7.70 -8.89
C LYS A 94 -5.98 -8.46 -10.02
N THR A 95 -7.21 -8.10 -10.35
CA THR A 95 -7.97 -8.74 -11.43
C THR A 95 -7.34 -8.49 -12.79
N GLU A 96 -6.90 -7.25 -13.04
CA GLU A 96 -6.27 -6.86 -14.30
C GLU A 96 -4.75 -7.09 -14.30
N ASN A 97 -4.18 -7.48 -13.17
CA ASN A 97 -2.73 -7.55 -12.96
C ASN A 97 -2.04 -6.24 -13.36
N ARG A 98 -2.56 -5.12 -12.86
CA ARG A 98 -2.13 -3.78 -13.21
C ARG A 98 -1.54 -3.06 -11.99
N PHE A 99 -0.36 -2.48 -12.17
CA PHE A 99 0.27 -1.58 -11.21
C PHE A 99 0.38 -0.20 -11.83
N THR A 100 0.01 0.82 -11.07
CA THR A 100 0.21 2.22 -11.47
C THR A 100 0.93 2.94 -10.35
N PHE A 101 2.13 3.42 -10.63
CA PHE A 101 2.95 4.17 -9.68
C PHE A 101 3.05 5.61 -10.16
N SER A 102 2.85 6.56 -9.26
CA SER A 102 3.02 7.97 -9.54
C SER A 102 3.96 8.60 -8.52
N ASN A 103 5.13 9.04 -8.99
CA ASN A 103 6.17 9.67 -8.17
C ASN A 103 6.51 8.88 -6.89
N LEU A 104 6.54 7.56 -7.00
CA LEU A 104 6.78 6.67 -5.87
C LEU A 104 8.26 6.28 -5.80
N ALA A 105 8.84 6.31 -4.59
CA ALA A 105 10.23 5.94 -4.38
C ALA A 105 10.46 4.46 -4.73
N LEU A 106 11.57 4.15 -5.41
CA LEU A 106 11.88 2.77 -5.81
C LEU A 106 11.98 1.80 -4.64
N GLY A 107 12.43 2.25 -3.48
CA GLY A 107 12.41 1.42 -2.27
C GLY A 107 11.01 0.92 -1.94
N GLU A 108 10.01 1.77 -2.07
CA GLU A 108 8.61 1.41 -1.84
C GLU A 108 8.06 0.55 -2.98
N VAL A 109 8.37 0.88 -4.23
CA VAL A 109 7.99 0.07 -5.40
C VAL A 109 8.48 -1.37 -5.25
N CYS A 110 9.76 -1.54 -4.90
CA CYS A 110 10.36 -2.86 -4.72
C CYS A 110 9.76 -3.62 -3.54
N ARG A 111 9.44 -2.93 -2.42
CA ARG A 111 8.76 -3.53 -1.29
C ARG A 111 7.39 -4.09 -1.71
N ILE A 112 6.62 -3.30 -2.47
CA ILE A 112 5.30 -3.69 -2.98
C ILE A 112 5.41 -4.92 -3.88
N LEU A 113 6.33 -4.90 -4.84
CA LEU A 113 6.54 -6.01 -5.77
C LEU A 113 7.00 -7.28 -5.04
N GLN A 114 7.89 -7.15 -4.07
CA GLN A 114 8.37 -8.25 -3.25
C GLN A 114 7.22 -8.92 -2.49
N GLN A 115 6.34 -8.13 -1.86
CA GLN A 115 5.19 -8.68 -1.15
C GLN A 115 4.16 -9.30 -2.10
N TYR A 116 3.88 -8.61 -3.21
CA TYR A 116 2.85 -9.06 -4.16
C TYR A 116 3.23 -10.38 -4.83
N TYR A 117 4.47 -10.54 -5.26
CA TYR A 117 4.95 -11.73 -5.96
C TYR A 117 5.62 -12.75 -5.02
N ASN A 118 5.77 -12.43 -3.75
CA ASN A 118 6.48 -13.26 -2.76
C ASN A 118 7.87 -13.67 -3.26
N GLN A 119 8.61 -12.70 -3.77
CA GLN A 119 9.96 -12.91 -4.29
C GLN A 119 10.88 -11.79 -3.83
N PRO A 120 12.04 -12.10 -3.19
CA PRO A 120 12.95 -11.07 -2.71
C PRO A 120 13.51 -10.21 -3.84
N VAL A 121 13.56 -8.91 -3.60
CA VAL A 121 14.05 -7.90 -4.53
C VAL A 121 15.09 -7.06 -3.80
N SER A 122 16.26 -6.87 -4.41
CA SER A 122 17.31 -6.04 -3.83
C SER A 122 17.69 -4.88 -4.73
N LEU A 123 17.96 -3.74 -4.11
CA LEU A 123 18.45 -2.53 -4.75
C LEU A 123 19.41 -1.82 -3.78
N THR A 124 20.28 -0.96 -4.33
CA THR A 124 21.23 -0.20 -3.51
C THR A 124 20.54 0.93 -2.76
N GLU A 125 21.18 1.42 -1.69
CA GLU A 125 20.64 2.54 -0.90
C GLU A 125 20.42 3.79 -1.77
N ASN A 126 21.33 4.04 -2.73
CA ASN A 126 21.22 5.19 -3.63
C ASN A 126 20.02 5.09 -4.58
N GLU A 127 19.61 3.88 -4.93
CA GLU A 127 18.48 3.65 -5.83
C GLU A 127 17.13 3.81 -5.13
N LYS A 128 17.08 3.62 -3.81
CA LYS A 128 15.81 3.64 -3.04
C LYS A 128 15.05 4.96 -3.14
N SER A 129 15.76 6.08 -3.28
CA SER A 129 15.16 7.41 -3.35
C SER A 129 14.77 7.86 -4.76
N ILE A 130 15.14 7.11 -5.78
CA ILE A 130 14.77 7.40 -7.18
C ILE A 130 13.24 7.27 -7.31
N ARG A 131 12.62 8.21 -8.00
CA ARG A 131 11.16 8.23 -8.16
C ARG A 131 10.72 7.59 -9.47
N LEU A 132 9.66 6.80 -9.41
CA LEU A 132 9.08 6.12 -10.56
C LEU A 132 7.64 6.59 -10.80
N THR A 133 7.37 6.95 -12.05
CA THR A 133 6.00 7.14 -12.56
C THR A 133 5.83 6.23 -13.77
N SER A 134 5.05 5.17 -13.62
CA SER A 134 4.85 4.18 -14.68
C SER A 134 3.63 3.32 -14.39
N ALA A 135 3.11 2.68 -15.42
CA ALA A 135 2.07 1.67 -15.32
C ALA A 135 2.54 0.36 -15.95
N PHE A 136 2.26 -0.74 -15.28
CA PHE A 136 2.56 -2.09 -15.76
C PHE A 136 1.27 -2.90 -15.82
N ILE A 137 0.98 -3.45 -17.00
CA ILE A 137 -0.26 -4.19 -17.23
C ILE A 137 0.11 -5.60 -17.70
N ASP A 138 -0.40 -6.60 -16.98
CA ASP A 138 -0.25 -8.02 -17.31
C ASP A 138 1.22 -8.44 -17.51
N LYS A 139 2.09 -8.01 -16.61
CA LYS A 139 3.51 -8.35 -16.63
C LYS A 139 3.89 -9.15 -15.39
N ASN A 140 4.89 -10.01 -15.53
CA ASN A 140 5.48 -10.68 -14.39
C ASN A 140 6.56 -9.80 -13.74
N ILE A 141 7.04 -10.22 -12.57
CA ILE A 141 8.02 -9.41 -11.81
C ILE A 141 9.34 -9.23 -12.59
N THR A 142 9.78 -10.24 -13.32
CA THR A 142 11.01 -10.16 -14.11
C THR A 142 10.91 -9.07 -15.18
N GLU A 143 9.79 -9.05 -15.91
CA GLU A 143 9.53 -8.03 -16.94
C GLU A 143 9.47 -6.63 -16.33
N ILE A 144 8.79 -6.47 -15.19
CA ILE A 144 8.68 -5.17 -14.50
C ILE A 144 10.06 -4.66 -14.10
N ILE A 145 10.89 -5.49 -13.46
CA ILE A 145 12.23 -5.10 -13.02
C ILE A 145 13.12 -4.76 -14.21
N GLN A 146 13.05 -5.52 -15.30
CA GLN A 146 13.81 -5.22 -16.52
C GLN A 146 13.44 -3.84 -17.09
N ILE A 147 12.15 -3.54 -17.15
CA ILE A 147 11.66 -2.24 -17.64
C ILE A 147 12.15 -1.10 -16.75
N ILE A 148 12.06 -1.25 -15.43
CA ILE A 148 12.53 -0.24 -14.49
C ILE A 148 14.02 0.00 -14.66
N ASN A 149 14.83 -1.06 -14.72
CA ASN A 149 16.29 -0.96 -14.89
C ASN A 149 16.68 -0.25 -16.19
N LEU A 150 15.98 -0.57 -17.28
CA LEU A 150 16.23 0.09 -18.56
C LEU A 150 15.81 1.56 -18.56
N THR A 151 14.70 1.88 -17.92
CA THR A 151 14.13 3.23 -17.94
C THR A 151 14.91 4.19 -17.04
N LEU A 152 15.34 3.72 -15.87
CA LEU A 152 15.95 4.54 -14.83
C LEU A 152 17.46 4.31 -14.67
N ASP A 153 18.05 3.46 -15.51
CA ASP A 153 19.47 3.07 -15.42
C ASP A 153 19.84 2.56 -14.02
N THR A 154 19.02 1.65 -13.50
CA THR A 154 19.19 1.03 -12.18
C THR A 154 19.64 -0.43 -12.29
N HIS A 155 20.03 -1.02 -11.16
CA HIS A 155 20.56 -2.38 -11.08
C HIS A 155 19.78 -3.21 -10.04
N ILE A 156 18.47 -3.15 -10.12
CA ILE A 156 17.58 -3.92 -9.24
C ILE A 156 17.69 -5.39 -9.61
N GLU A 157 17.83 -6.24 -8.59
CA GLU A 157 17.99 -7.69 -8.78
C GLU A 157 16.89 -8.48 -8.07
N LEU A 158 16.49 -9.57 -8.72
CA LEU A 158 15.63 -10.60 -8.12
C LEU A 158 16.51 -11.68 -7.51
N ASN A 159 16.23 -12.00 -6.24
CA ASN A 159 17.00 -12.99 -5.47
C ASN A 159 16.29 -14.33 -5.35
#